data_7daa4fe97960ccc71d61cead3a62c3fb
#
_entry.id   7daa4fe97960ccc71d61cead3a62c3fb
#
_cell.length_a   1.000
_cell.length_b   1.000
_cell.length_c   1.000
_cell.angle_alpha   90.00
_cell.angle_beta   90.00
_cell.angle_gamma   90.00
#
_symmetry.space_group_name_H-M   'P 1'
#
loop_
_entity.id
_entity.type
_entity.pdbx_description
1 polymer ?
#
loop_
_entity_poly.entity_id
_entity_poly.type
_entity_poly.pdbx_seq_one_letter_code
_entity_poly.pdbx_strand_id
1 'polypeptide(L)'
;MGIATGGIRVQSTQLRIADVELELLDTGQGLARPVLFLHGGGGFSPQQPFVAPLSEKRRFVAPTHPGFGKSTLPDWLDSVDDIAHLYLELMDVLKLDGIDLVGCSIGGWIAAEMATKSPERFRRIVFSGPVGIKVGPPDKLDIPDVFAMPEADALKLTFHDPERMKRDTAKMSDDELASMFRARETLALLTWEPWMHNPKLKRRLHRIAAPALFIRGESDGLVSQAYLDAYARLLPNARTMTIKAAGHVPQLEQPAAFTAAVLDFLGE
;
A
#
# COMPACT_ATOMS: atom_id res chain seq x y z
N MET A 1 -13.84 10.53 38.32
CA MET A 1 -14.35 9.30 37.67
C MET A 1 -13.95 9.39 36.21
N GLY A 2 -12.78 8.83 35.88
CA GLY A 2 -12.26 8.83 34.52
C GLY A 2 -12.81 7.62 33.77
N ILE A 3 -13.47 7.88 32.65
CA ILE A 3 -13.91 6.85 31.72
C ILE A 3 -12.65 6.35 30.98
N ALA A 4 -12.21 5.14 31.32
CA ALA A 4 -11.18 4.45 30.57
C ALA A 4 -11.76 4.06 29.20
N THR A 5 -11.37 4.76 28.15
CA THR A 5 -11.57 4.31 26.77
C THR A 5 -10.69 3.09 26.57
N GLY A 6 -11.29 1.92 26.62
CA GLY A 6 -10.65 0.65 26.32
C GLY A 6 -10.28 0.59 24.84
N GLY A 7 -9.14 1.19 24.48
CA GLY A 7 -8.58 1.04 23.13
C GLY A 7 -8.21 -0.41 22.91
N ILE A 8 -8.76 -1.02 21.86
CA ILE A 8 -8.34 -2.34 21.38
C ILE A 8 -6.83 -2.26 21.15
N ARG A 9 -6.05 -3.01 21.92
CA ARG A 9 -4.61 -3.14 21.67
C ARG A 9 -4.44 -3.95 20.40
N VAL A 10 -4.20 -3.24 19.32
CA VAL A 10 -3.95 -3.83 18.01
C VAL A 10 -2.48 -4.25 17.97
N GLN A 11 -2.22 -5.55 17.98
CA GLN A 11 -0.86 -6.11 17.93
C GLN A 11 -0.71 -6.97 16.68
N SER A 12 0.43 -6.82 16.00
CA SER A 12 0.84 -7.73 14.94
C SER A 12 1.28 -9.07 15.53
N THR A 13 1.03 -10.14 14.77
CA THR A 13 1.50 -11.51 15.04
C THR A 13 2.51 -11.90 13.98
N GLN A 14 3.24 -13.01 14.19
CA GLN A 14 4.06 -13.62 13.14
C GLN A 14 3.28 -14.79 12.52
N LEU A 15 3.28 -14.84 11.19
CA LEU A 15 2.69 -15.93 10.42
C LEU A 15 3.70 -16.41 9.39
N ARG A 16 3.94 -17.73 9.35
CA ARG A 16 4.81 -18.34 8.35
C ARG A 16 4.00 -18.72 7.11
N ILE A 17 4.40 -18.21 5.96
CA ILE A 17 3.90 -18.60 4.64
C ILE A 17 5.10 -19.11 3.84
N ALA A 18 5.06 -20.36 3.38
CA ALA A 18 6.23 -21.04 2.83
C ALA A 18 7.45 -20.90 3.77
N ASP A 19 8.52 -20.25 3.33
CA ASP A 19 9.72 -19.96 4.12
C ASP A 19 9.85 -18.49 4.56
N VAL A 20 8.77 -17.70 4.39
CA VAL A 20 8.70 -16.29 4.79
C VAL A 20 7.98 -16.15 6.13
N GLU A 21 8.64 -15.54 7.10
CA GLU A 21 7.99 -15.08 8.35
C GLU A 21 7.42 -13.69 8.11
N LEU A 22 6.09 -13.59 8.08
CA LEU A 22 5.37 -12.32 7.88
C LEU A 22 4.91 -11.75 9.22
N GLU A 23 5.24 -10.50 9.47
CA GLU A 23 4.55 -9.71 10.48
C GLU A 23 3.16 -9.34 9.95
N LEU A 24 2.11 -9.73 10.66
CA LEU A 24 0.72 -9.63 10.22
C LEU A 24 -0.15 -8.97 11.26
N LEU A 25 -0.89 -7.94 10.87
CA LEU A 25 -2.04 -7.46 11.62
C LEU A 25 -3.30 -8.14 11.06
N ASP A 26 -4.04 -8.85 11.91
CA ASP A 26 -5.36 -9.41 11.59
C ASP A 26 -6.32 -9.08 12.74
N THR A 27 -7.19 -8.12 12.52
CA THR A 27 -8.09 -7.59 13.53
C THR A 27 -9.51 -7.43 13.00
N GLY A 28 -10.51 -7.30 13.90
CA GLY A 28 -11.92 -7.24 13.50
C GLY A 28 -12.47 -8.61 13.10
N GLN A 29 -11.96 -9.69 13.70
CA GLN A 29 -12.43 -11.05 13.43
C GLN A 29 -13.93 -11.19 13.76
N GLY A 30 -14.67 -11.87 12.88
CA GLY A 30 -16.13 -11.98 12.98
C GLY A 30 -16.91 -10.86 12.29
N LEU A 31 -16.27 -9.77 11.90
CA LEU A 31 -16.87 -8.76 11.02
C LEU A 31 -16.95 -9.28 9.58
N ALA A 32 -18.05 -8.96 8.90
CA ALA A 32 -18.24 -9.34 7.50
C ALA A 32 -17.26 -8.59 6.58
N ARG A 33 -16.93 -9.20 5.45
CA ARG A 33 -16.18 -8.58 4.34
C ARG A 33 -14.76 -8.10 4.74
N PRO A 34 -13.80 -9.03 4.76
CA PRO A 34 -12.40 -8.69 5.03
C PRO A 34 -11.85 -7.66 4.04
N VAL A 35 -10.96 -6.80 4.56
CA VAL A 35 -10.11 -5.90 3.77
C VAL A 35 -8.68 -6.37 3.90
N LEU A 36 -8.03 -6.68 2.80
CA LEU A 36 -6.59 -6.86 2.74
C LEU A 36 -5.94 -5.51 2.41
N PHE A 37 -5.10 -5.01 3.31
CA PHE A 37 -4.41 -3.73 3.15
C PHE A 37 -2.93 -3.96 2.86
N LEU A 38 -2.44 -3.37 1.75
CA LEU A 38 -1.06 -3.46 1.29
C LEU A 38 -0.41 -2.08 1.37
N HIS A 39 0.60 -1.95 2.24
CA HIS A 39 1.22 -0.67 2.54
C HIS A 39 2.17 -0.16 1.44
N GLY A 40 2.57 1.10 1.52
CA GLY A 40 3.58 1.71 0.64
C GLY A 40 5.01 1.49 1.13
N GLY A 41 5.98 2.03 0.39
CA GLY A 41 7.41 1.90 0.68
C GLY A 41 7.87 2.50 2.02
N GLY A 42 7.04 3.29 2.70
CA GLY A 42 7.32 3.79 4.05
C GLY A 42 7.06 2.79 5.18
N GLY A 43 6.60 1.57 4.87
CA GLY A 43 6.26 0.54 5.85
C GLY A 43 4.86 0.70 6.44
N PHE A 44 4.55 -0.15 7.42
CA PHE A 44 3.27 -0.22 8.10
C PHE A 44 3.43 -0.19 9.62
N SER A 45 2.48 0.44 10.29
CA SER A 45 2.34 0.37 11.76
C SER A 45 0.86 0.26 12.12
N PRO A 46 0.51 -0.64 13.04
CA PRO A 46 -0.87 -0.76 13.55
C PRO A 46 -1.43 0.52 14.19
N GLN A 47 -0.55 1.44 14.60
CA GLN A 47 -0.93 2.72 15.21
C GLN A 47 -1.21 3.83 14.18
N GLN A 48 -1.10 3.56 12.89
CA GLN A 48 -1.44 4.55 11.87
C GLN A 48 -2.92 4.95 11.97
N PRO A 49 -3.25 6.24 11.78
CA PRO A 49 -4.53 6.81 12.19
C PRO A 49 -5.76 6.27 11.42
N PHE A 50 -5.57 5.67 10.25
CA PHE A 50 -6.64 5.08 9.45
C PHE A 50 -6.96 3.63 9.86
N VAL A 51 -6.09 2.95 10.63
CA VAL A 51 -6.23 1.52 10.96
C VAL A 51 -7.42 1.26 11.85
N ALA A 52 -7.51 1.96 12.99
CA ALA A 52 -8.60 1.75 13.94
C ALA A 52 -9.99 1.98 13.31
N PRO A 53 -10.25 3.11 12.60
CA PRO A 53 -11.55 3.33 11.96
C PRO A 53 -11.94 2.28 10.92
N LEU A 54 -10.98 1.72 10.17
CA LEU A 54 -11.24 0.62 9.23
C LEU A 54 -11.50 -0.70 9.97
N SER A 55 -10.72 -0.98 11.01
CA SER A 55 -10.82 -2.21 11.80
C SER A 55 -12.11 -2.31 12.62
N GLU A 56 -12.72 -1.19 12.99
CA GLU A 56 -14.02 -1.13 13.65
C GLU A 56 -15.18 -1.56 12.74
N LYS A 57 -15.02 -1.43 11.43
CA LYS A 57 -16.05 -1.72 10.43
C LYS A 57 -15.82 -3.03 9.68
N ARG A 58 -14.58 -3.47 9.57
CA ARG A 58 -14.17 -4.60 8.74
C ARG A 58 -13.13 -5.47 9.43
N ARG A 59 -13.11 -6.76 9.13
CA ARG A 59 -11.89 -7.53 9.38
C ARG A 59 -10.78 -6.92 8.54
N PHE A 60 -9.76 -6.40 9.22
CA PHE A 60 -8.64 -5.69 8.59
C PHE A 60 -7.38 -6.54 8.68
N VAL A 61 -6.90 -6.98 7.54
CA VAL A 61 -5.73 -7.84 7.40
C VAL A 61 -4.64 -7.03 6.69
N ALA A 62 -3.52 -6.83 7.37
CA ALA A 62 -2.40 -6.04 6.83
C ALA A 62 -1.07 -6.76 7.09
N PRO A 63 -0.52 -7.46 6.10
CA PRO A 63 0.83 -7.97 6.18
C PRO A 63 1.83 -6.82 6.07
N THR A 64 2.87 -6.85 6.89
CA THR A 64 4.09 -6.07 6.65
C THR A 64 4.86 -6.75 5.53
N HIS A 65 5.16 -6.05 4.45
CA HIS A 65 5.80 -6.66 3.26
C HIS A 65 7.12 -7.34 3.62
N PRO A 66 7.50 -8.43 2.91
CA PRO A 66 8.81 -9.04 3.04
C PRO A 66 9.92 -7.99 2.97
N GLY A 67 10.89 -8.07 3.89
CA GLY A 67 11.97 -7.08 4.03
C GLY A 67 11.60 -5.80 4.78
N PHE A 68 10.33 -5.59 5.14
CA PHE A 68 9.89 -4.48 5.98
C PHE A 68 9.59 -4.97 7.41
N GLY A 69 9.66 -4.04 8.38
CA GLY A 69 9.35 -4.34 9.77
C GLY A 69 10.08 -5.58 10.27
N LYS A 70 9.34 -6.57 10.75
CA LYS A 70 9.87 -7.86 11.23
C LYS A 70 9.68 -9.01 10.23
N SER A 71 9.19 -8.73 9.02
CA SER A 71 9.04 -9.74 7.98
C SER A 71 10.39 -10.09 7.36
N THR A 72 10.64 -11.38 7.12
CA THR A 72 11.87 -11.84 6.48
C THR A 72 11.83 -11.59 4.97
N LEU A 73 13.00 -11.57 4.33
CA LEU A 73 13.15 -11.46 2.88
C LEU A 73 14.15 -12.52 2.43
N PRO A 74 13.71 -13.69 1.97
CA PRO A 74 14.60 -14.69 1.41
C PRO A 74 15.11 -14.25 0.02
N ASP A 75 16.28 -14.76 -0.40
CA ASP A 75 16.97 -14.34 -1.62
C ASP A 75 16.16 -14.55 -2.91
N TRP A 76 15.27 -15.53 -2.93
CA TRP A 76 14.43 -15.83 -4.09
C TRP A 76 13.27 -14.84 -4.29
N LEU A 77 12.92 -14.07 -3.25
CA LEU A 77 11.84 -13.09 -3.29
C LEU A 77 12.44 -11.73 -3.63
N ASP A 78 12.65 -11.47 -4.92
CA ASP A 78 13.34 -10.30 -5.43
C ASP A 78 12.47 -9.39 -6.31
N SER A 79 11.19 -9.70 -6.45
CA SER A 79 10.27 -8.95 -7.29
C SER A 79 8.90 -8.70 -6.62
N VAL A 80 8.20 -7.67 -7.12
CA VAL A 80 6.81 -7.41 -6.74
C VAL A 80 5.89 -8.55 -7.20
N ASP A 81 6.24 -9.26 -8.25
CA ASP A 81 5.49 -10.41 -8.76
C ASP A 81 5.52 -11.58 -7.76
N ASP A 82 6.67 -11.83 -7.12
CA ASP A 82 6.82 -12.87 -6.09
C ASP A 82 6.00 -12.52 -4.83
N ILE A 83 6.03 -11.25 -4.41
CA ILE A 83 5.18 -10.80 -3.29
C ILE A 83 3.69 -11.00 -3.61
N ALA A 84 3.27 -10.76 -4.85
CA ALA A 84 1.89 -10.98 -5.25
C ALA A 84 1.51 -12.48 -5.16
N HIS A 85 2.39 -13.40 -5.55
CA HIS A 85 2.19 -14.84 -5.37
C HIS A 85 2.14 -15.23 -3.90
N LEU A 86 3.08 -14.75 -3.08
CA LEU A 86 3.10 -14.99 -1.63
C LEU A 86 1.79 -14.53 -0.97
N TYR A 87 1.23 -13.40 -1.40
CA TYR A 87 -0.03 -12.90 -0.82
C TYR A 87 -1.28 -13.63 -1.32
N LEU A 88 -1.26 -14.20 -2.50
CA LEU A 88 -2.31 -15.13 -2.90
C LEU A 88 -2.28 -16.40 -2.02
N GLU A 89 -1.09 -16.92 -1.70
CA GLU A 89 -0.94 -18.02 -0.74
C GLU A 89 -1.35 -17.62 0.69
N LEU A 90 -1.00 -16.41 1.16
CA LEU A 90 -1.49 -15.85 2.42
C LEU A 90 -3.02 -15.84 2.45
N MET A 91 -3.67 -15.44 1.36
CA MET A 91 -5.13 -15.46 1.26
C MET A 91 -5.70 -16.88 1.38
N ASP A 92 -5.02 -17.90 0.83
CA ASP A 92 -5.43 -19.30 0.94
C ASP A 92 -5.33 -19.79 2.39
N VAL A 93 -4.20 -19.52 3.06
CA VAL A 93 -3.96 -19.88 4.47
C VAL A 93 -4.99 -19.22 5.38
N LEU A 94 -5.30 -17.93 5.17
CA LEU A 94 -6.29 -17.19 5.96
C LEU A 94 -7.74 -17.41 5.52
N LYS A 95 -7.97 -18.22 4.48
CA LYS A 95 -9.27 -18.49 3.87
C LYS A 95 -10.00 -17.20 3.48
N LEU A 96 -9.24 -16.28 2.85
CA LEU A 96 -9.76 -15.01 2.36
C LEU A 96 -10.20 -15.18 0.90
N ASP A 97 -11.49 -15.07 0.65
CA ASP A 97 -12.05 -15.13 -0.67
C ASP A 97 -13.18 -14.10 -0.84
N GLY A 98 -13.35 -13.56 -2.04
CA GLY A 98 -14.32 -12.49 -2.29
C GLY A 98 -14.12 -11.25 -1.41
N ILE A 99 -12.86 -10.86 -1.17
CA ILE A 99 -12.48 -9.77 -0.26
C ILE A 99 -12.39 -8.42 -0.96
N ASP A 100 -12.31 -7.37 -0.16
CA ASP A 100 -11.94 -6.05 -0.64
C ASP A 100 -10.42 -5.84 -0.46
N LEU A 101 -9.78 -5.14 -1.43
CA LEU A 101 -8.33 -4.94 -1.46
C LEU A 101 -8.00 -3.46 -1.46
N VAL A 102 -7.08 -3.02 -0.61
CA VAL A 102 -6.58 -1.64 -0.55
C VAL A 102 -5.07 -1.64 -0.66
N GLY A 103 -4.53 -1.03 -1.71
CA GLY A 103 -3.09 -0.95 -1.92
C GLY A 103 -2.59 0.48 -2.07
N CYS A 104 -1.53 0.83 -1.33
CA CYS A 104 -0.92 2.15 -1.36
C CYS A 104 0.45 2.11 -2.05
N SER A 105 0.71 2.96 -3.04
CA SER A 105 2.01 3.06 -3.74
C SER A 105 2.48 1.70 -4.29
N ILE A 106 3.62 1.14 -3.83
CA ILE A 106 4.07 -0.22 -4.17
C ILE A 106 3.03 -1.29 -3.77
N GLY A 107 2.31 -1.09 -2.66
CA GLY A 107 1.18 -1.95 -2.28
C GLY A 107 0.05 -1.92 -3.31
N GLY A 108 -0.14 -0.80 -4.01
CA GLY A 108 -1.04 -0.69 -5.17
C GLY A 108 -0.53 -1.49 -6.38
N TRP A 109 0.78 -1.53 -6.60
CA TRP A 109 1.37 -2.39 -7.62
C TRP A 109 1.19 -3.87 -7.29
N ILE A 110 1.50 -4.28 -6.05
CA ILE A 110 1.26 -5.65 -5.57
C ILE A 110 -0.23 -6.02 -5.76
N ALA A 111 -1.14 -5.14 -5.36
CA ALA A 111 -2.59 -5.33 -5.53
C ALA A 111 -2.99 -5.56 -6.99
N ALA A 112 -2.41 -4.81 -7.92
CA ALA A 112 -2.68 -4.98 -9.35
C ALA A 112 -2.13 -6.31 -9.89
N GLU A 113 -0.93 -6.72 -9.47
CA GLU A 113 -0.39 -8.05 -9.83
C GLU A 113 -1.28 -9.19 -9.31
N MET A 114 -1.69 -9.14 -8.03
CA MET A 114 -2.61 -10.11 -7.44
C MET A 114 -3.93 -10.16 -8.22
N ALA A 115 -4.54 -9.00 -8.47
CA ALA A 115 -5.84 -8.90 -9.12
C ALA A 115 -5.82 -9.30 -10.60
N THR A 116 -4.68 -9.20 -11.29
CA THR A 116 -4.54 -9.74 -12.66
C THR A 116 -4.34 -11.25 -12.68
N LYS A 117 -3.81 -11.85 -11.61
CA LYS A 117 -3.61 -13.30 -11.48
C LYS A 117 -4.90 -14.04 -11.09
N SER A 118 -5.62 -13.51 -10.11
CA SER A 118 -6.84 -14.12 -9.54
C SER A 118 -7.97 -13.09 -9.40
N PRO A 119 -8.50 -12.55 -10.51
CA PRO A 119 -9.45 -11.42 -10.47
C PRO A 119 -10.77 -11.77 -9.74
N GLU A 120 -11.17 -13.03 -9.71
CA GLU A 120 -12.38 -13.52 -9.05
C GLU A 120 -12.34 -13.41 -7.53
N ARG A 121 -11.15 -13.31 -6.93
CA ARG A 121 -10.97 -13.25 -5.47
C ARG A 121 -11.25 -11.87 -4.88
N PHE A 122 -11.40 -10.82 -5.71
CA PHE A 122 -11.54 -9.43 -5.27
C PHE A 122 -12.88 -8.85 -5.69
N ARG A 123 -13.60 -8.28 -4.71
CA ARG A 123 -14.90 -7.64 -4.93
C ARG A 123 -14.78 -6.18 -5.32
N ARG A 124 -13.92 -5.45 -4.61
CA ARG A 124 -13.60 -4.04 -4.85
C ARG A 124 -12.13 -3.80 -4.54
N ILE A 125 -11.53 -2.88 -5.28
CA ILE A 125 -10.11 -2.57 -5.12
C ILE A 125 -9.92 -1.07 -5.00
N VAL A 126 -9.19 -0.64 -3.98
CA VAL A 126 -8.74 0.75 -3.82
C VAL A 126 -7.25 0.83 -4.09
N PHE A 127 -6.86 1.69 -5.00
CA PHE A 127 -5.49 2.02 -5.35
C PHE A 127 -5.18 3.45 -4.89
N SER A 128 -4.35 3.63 -3.88
CA SER A 128 -3.93 4.95 -3.39
C SER A 128 -2.52 5.28 -3.89
N GLY A 129 -2.39 6.22 -4.81
CA GLY A 129 -1.12 6.58 -5.42
C GLY A 129 -0.35 5.38 -5.99
N PRO A 130 -0.97 4.45 -6.75
CA PRO A 130 -0.29 3.22 -7.17
C PRO A 130 0.83 3.52 -8.15
N VAL A 131 1.92 2.75 -8.05
CA VAL A 131 2.96 2.64 -9.07
C VAL A 131 2.81 1.31 -9.83
N GLY A 132 3.75 0.91 -10.67
CA GLY A 132 3.79 -0.45 -11.25
C GLY A 132 3.57 -0.52 -12.75
N ILE A 133 3.25 0.57 -13.45
CA ILE A 133 3.12 0.58 -14.91
C ILE A 133 4.01 1.65 -15.55
N LYS A 134 4.29 1.46 -16.82
CA LYS A 134 4.97 2.48 -17.66
C LYS A 134 3.96 3.17 -18.57
N VAL A 135 3.83 4.48 -18.42
CA VAL A 135 2.91 5.32 -19.18
C VAL A 135 3.62 6.16 -20.22
N GLY A 136 4.65 6.88 -19.80
CA GLY A 136 5.43 7.78 -20.64
C GLY A 136 6.42 7.07 -21.56
N PRO A 137 7.25 7.86 -22.28
CA PRO A 137 8.31 7.32 -23.15
C PRO A 137 9.31 6.44 -22.37
N PRO A 138 9.96 5.48 -23.03
CA PRO A 138 10.90 4.57 -22.36
C PRO A 138 12.09 5.24 -21.68
N ASP A 139 12.52 6.37 -22.24
CA ASP A 139 13.68 7.16 -21.80
C ASP A 139 13.39 8.16 -20.68
N LYS A 140 12.15 8.22 -20.19
CA LYS A 140 11.75 9.14 -19.11
C LYS A 140 11.13 8.38 -17.96
N LEU A 141 11.48 8.72 -16.73
CA LEU A 141 10.85 8.16 -15.55
C LEU A 141 9.41 8.70 -15.41
N ASP A 142 8.45 7.82 -15.17
CA ASP A 142 7.08 8.24 -14.80
C ASP A 142 7.00 8.60 -13.31
N ILE A 143 7.79 7.90 -12.49
CA ILE A 143 7.90 8.11 -11.05
C ILE A 143 9.30 8.69 -10.78
N PRO A 144 9.41 9.84 -10.12
CA PRO A 144 10.71 10.42 -9.76
C PRO A 144 11.57 9.46 -8.95
N ASP A 145 12.87 9.46 -9.20
CA ASP A 145 13.83 8.66 -8.42
C ASP A 145 14.15 9.36 -7.09
N VAL A 146 13.42 8.96 -6.05
CA VAL A 146 13.61 9.50 -4.69
C VAL A 146 14.90 9.06 -4.02
N PHE A 147 15.62 8.08 -4.58
CA PHE A 147 16.93 7.65 -4.07
C PHE A 147 18.06 8.49 -4.63
N ALA A 148 17.87 9.09 -5.80
CA ALA A 148 18.86 9.91 -6.49
C ALA A 148 18.75 11.41 -6.18
N MET A 149 17.91 11.82 -5.21
CA MET A 149 17.73 13.23 -4.84
C MET A 149 17.95 13.47 -3.35
N PRO A 150 18.21 14.73 -2.93
CA PRO A 150 18.26 15.09 -1.52
C PRO A 150 16.95 14.77 -0.80
N GLU A 151 17.05 14.33 0.45
CA GLU A 151 15.88 13.97 1.28
C GLU A 151 14.82 15.09 1.33
N ALA A 152 15.25 16.33 1.49
CA ALA A 152 14.33 17.47 1.53
C ALA A 152 13.50 17.64 0.26
N ASP A 153 14.03 17.26 -0.90
CA ASP A 153 13.30 17.33 -2.17
C ASP A 153 12.38 16.11 -2.34
N ALA A 154 12.82 14.93 -1.91
CA ALA A 154 11.98 13.75 -1.85
C ALA A 154 10.76 13.95 -0.93
N LEU A 155 10.95 14.60 0.23
CA LEU A 155 9.86 14.94 1.15
C LEU A 155 8.83 15.88 0.53
N LYS A 156 9.27 16.90 -0.24
CA LYS A 156 8.37 17.84 -0.96
C LYS A 156 7.54 17.13 -2.04
N LEU A 157 8.09 16.12 -2.69
CA LEU A 157 7.34 15.32 -3.66
C LEU A 157 6.35 14.37 -2.98
N THR A 158 6.69 13.89 -1.79
CA THR A 158 5.90 12.87 -1.09
C THR A 158 4.75 13.48 -0.29
N PHE A 159 4.96 14.63 0.37
CA PHE A 159 4.02 15.20 1.32
C PHE A 159 3.48 16.57 0.90
N HIS A 160 2.24 16.84 1.28
CA HIS A 160 1.65 18.17 1.19
C HIS A 160 2.28 19.11 2.22
N ASP A 161 2.49 18.61 3.45
CA ASP A 161 3.18 19.31 4.55
C ASP A 161 4.44 18.52 4.95
N PRO A 162 5.58 18.73 4.25
CA PRO A 162 6.82 18.00 4.51
C PRO A 162 7.35 18.20 5.93
N GLU A 163 7.20 19.40 6.50
CA GLU A 163 7.74 19.72 7.84
C GLU A 163 6.98 18.95 8.94
N ARG A 164 5.65 18.80 8.80
CA ARG A 164 4.84 18.01 9.71
C ARG A 164 5.18 16.52 9.64
N MET A 165 5.55 16.03 8.47
CA MET A 165 5.79 14.61 8.22
C MET A 165 7.26 14.19 8.35
N LYS A 166 8.15 15.16 8.52
CA LYS A 166 9.58 14.92 8.71
C LYS A 166 9.82 14.15 10.02
N ARG A 167 10.56 13.06 9.91
CA ARG A 167 10.98 12.28 11.09
C ARG A 167 12.24 12.90 11.70
N ASP A 168 12.25 13.05 13.02
CA ASP A 168 13.44 13.44 13.76
C ASP A 168 14.30 12.19 14.06
N THR A 169 15.20 11.88 13.14
CA THR A 169 16.04 10.67 13.24
C THR A 169 16.94 10.68 14.48
N ALA A 170 17.24 11.85 15.05
CA ALA A 170 18.03 11.94 16.29
C ALA A 170 17.26 11.43 17.53
N LYS A 171 15.93 11.31 17.44
CA LYS A 171 15.08 10.77 18.52
C LYS A 171 14.65 9.33 18.29
N MET A 172 15.01 8.74 17.17
CA MET A 172 14.68 7.35 16.86
C MET A 172 15.63 6.40 17.58
N SER A 173 15.10 5.28 18.03
CA SER A 173 15.93 4.17 18.52
C SER A 173 16.70 3.51 17.38
N ASP A 174 17.76 2.76 17.72
CA ASP A 174 18.55 2.02 16.74
C ASP A 174 17.69 1.03 15.94
N ASP A 175 16.71 0.38 16.58
CA ASP A 175 15.77 -0.55 15.92
C ASP A 175 14.87 0.17 14.92
N GLU A 176 14.37 1.37 15.26
CA GLU A 176 13.55 2.17 14.33
C GLU A 176 14.38 2.67 13.15
N LEU A 177 15.62 3.10 13.37
CA LEU A 177 16.54 3.49 12.31
C LEU A 177 16.88 2.30 11.40
N ALA A 178 17.23 1.16 11.97
CA ALA A 178 17.52 -0.05 11.23
C ALA A 178 16.31 -0.51 10.39
N SER A 179 15.10 -0.45 10.94
CA SER A 179 13.87 -0.76 10.23
C SER A 179 13.60 0.20 9.07
N MET A 180 13.85 1.50 9.27
CA MET A 180 13.70 2.51 8.23
C MET A 180 14.69 2.31 7.08
N PHE A 181 15.96 2.04 7.37
CA PHE A 181 16.98 1.78 6.35
C PHE A 181 16.69 0.49 5.59
N ARG A 182 16.31 -0.59 6.30
CA ARG A 182 15.94 -1.85 5.68
C ARG A 182 14.74 -1.71 4.75
N ALA A 183 13.70 -0.97 5.15
CA ALA A 183 12.56 -0.68 4.30
C ALA A 183 12.97 0.06 3.02
N ARG A 184 13.90 1.02 3.12
CA ARG A 184 14.41 1.77 1.98
C ARG A 184 15.24 0.88 1.02
N GLU A 185 16.11 0.04 1.59
CA GLU A 185 16.91 -0.94 0.83
C GLU A 185 16.00 -1.94 0.10
N THR A 186 15.03 -2.52 0.81
CA THR A 186 14.07 -3.46 0.24
C THR A 186 13.23 -2.81 -0.87
N LEU A 187 12.78 -1.57 -0.68
CA LEU A 187 12.06 -0.85 -1.72
C LEU A 187 12.93 -0.66 -2.96
N ALA A 188 14.19 -0.30 -2.80
CA ALA A 188 15.12 -0.17 -3.91
C ALA A 188 15.31 -1.52 -4.62
N LEU A 189 15.58 -2.59 -3.89
CA LEU A 189 15.76 -3.94 -4.43
C LEU A 189 14.56 -4.37 -5.30
N LEU A 190 13.35 -4.23 -4.78
CA LEU A 190 12.13 -4.69 -5.45
C LEU A 190 11.69 -3.83 -6.65
N THR A 191 12.18 -2.58 -6.76
CA THR A 191 11.64 -1.62 -7.72
C THR A 191 12.68 -0.98 -8.63
N TRP A 192 13.94 -1.43 -8.56
CA TRP A 192 15.05 -0.79 -9.27
C TRP A 192 15.02 -1.05 -10.77
N GLU A 193 14.80 -2.27 -11.22
CA GLU A 193 14.87 -2.63 -12.63
C GLU A 193 13.76 -3.60 -13.07
N PRO A 194 12.88 -3.11 -13.93
CA PRO A 194 12.75 -1.70 -14.38
C PRO A 194 12.16 -0.81 -13.29
N TRP A 195 12.62 0.45 -13.27
CA TRP A 195 12.28 1.41 -12.23
C TRP A 195 10.76 1.59 -12.02
N MET A 196 10.31 1.21 -10.83
CA MET A 196 8.92 1.39 -10.34
C MET A 196 7.82 0.82 -11.24
N HIS A 197 8.11 -0.18 -12.11
CA HIS A 197 7.06 -0.78 -12.93
C HIS A 197 7.38 -2.21 -13.42
N ASN A 198 6.32 -2.98 -13.70
CA ASN A 198 6.39 -4.19 -14.50
C ASN A 198 5.97 -3.86 -15.95
N PRO A 199 6.85 -4.05 -16.96
CA PRO A 199 6.54 -3.73 -18.36
C PRO A 199 5.34 -4.50 -18.93
N LYS A 200 5.00 -5.65 -18.32
CA LYS A 200 3.93 -6.54 -18.76
C LYS A 200 2.59 -6.23 -18.08
N LEU A 201 2.59 -5.64 -16.86
CA LEU A 201 1.40 -5.41 -16.06
C LEU A 201 0.36 -4.57 -16.81
N LYS A 202 0.77 -3.49 -17.47
CA LYS A 202 -0.08 -2.64 -18.29
C LYS A 202 -0.97 -3.40 -19.28
N ARG A 203 -0.47 -4.53 -19.82
CA ARG A 203 -1.20 -5.35 -20.80
C ARG A 203 -2.20 -6.32 -20.16
N ARG A 204 -2.18 -6.44 -18.82
CA ARG A 204 -2.99 -7.41 -18.06
C ARG A 204 -4.12 -6.75 -17.28
N LEU A 205 -4.07 -5.44 -17.07
CA LEU A 205 -4.99 -4.69 -16.21
C LEU A 205 -6.46 -4.76 -16.63
N HIS A 206 -6.74 -4.99 -17.92
CA HIS A 206 -8.10 -5.21 -18.42
C HIS A 206 -8.78 -6.44 -17.79
N ARG A 207 -8.03 -7.36 -17.19
CA ARG A 207 -8.56 -8.53 -16.46
C ARG A 207 -9.17 -8.16 -15.10
N ILE A 208 -8.85 -7.01 -14.55
CA ILE A 208 -9.40 -6.53 -13.27
C ILE A 208 -10.81 -6.01 -13.53
N ALA A 209 -11.80 -6.91 -13.47
CA ALA A 209 -13.20 -6.57 -13.69
C ALA A 209 -13.89 -6.00 -12.44
N ALA A 210 -13.32 -6.21 -11.25
CA ALA A 210 -13.80 -5.65 -10.00
C ALA A 210 -13.86 -4.11 -10.07
N PRO A 211 -14.91 -3.48 -9.50
CA PRO A 211 -14.91 -2.01 -9.34
C PRO A 211 -13.65 -1.54 -8.65
N ALA A 212 -13.02 -0.52 -9.20
CA ALA A 212 -11.76 0.04 -8.70
C ALA A 212 -11.86 1.55 -8.43
N LEU A 213 -11.33 1.98 -7.29
CA LEU A 213 -11.19 3.40 -6.92
C LEU A 213 -9.70 3.76 -6.88
N PHE A 214 -9.30 4.73 -7.69
CA PHE A 214 -7.96 5.30 -7.66
C PHE A 214 -7.99 6.60 -6.85
N ILE A 215 -7.27 6.65 -5.74
CA ILE A 215 -7.13 7.82 -4.87
C ILE A 215 -5.78 8.46 -5.11
N ARG A 216 -5.76 9.80 -5.22
CA ARG A 216 -4.55 10.61 -5.28
C ARG A 216 -4.66 11.75 -4.27
N GLY A 217 -3.57 12.10 -3.59
CA GLY A 217 -3.49 13.38 -2.89
C GLY A 217 -3.29 14.52 -3.88
N GLU A 218 -3.90 15.67 -3.62
CA GLU A 218 -3.83 16.86 -4.49
C GLU A 218 -2.39 17.28 -4.80
N SER A 219 -1.50 17.16 -3.80
CA SER A 219 -0.09 17.55 -3.87
C SER A 219 0.87 16.37 -4.11
N ASP A 220 0.37 15.21 -4.56
CA ASP A 220 1.23 14.06 -4.85
C ASP A 220 2.20 14.40 -6.01
N GLY A 221 3.48 14.56 -5.68
CA GLY A 221 4.55 14.82 -6.64
C GLY A 221 5.20 13.55 -7.19
N LEU A 222 4.92 12.38 -6.63
CA LEU A 222 5.44 11.11 -7.10
C LEU A 222 4.55 10.51 -8.18
N VAL A 223 3.24 10.45 -7.94
CA VAL A 223 2.24 9.96 -8.89
C VAL A 223 1.46 11.14 -9.44
N SER A 224 1.76 11.53 -10.66
CA SER A 224 1.06 12.63 -11.32
C SER A 224 -0.41 12.27 -11.63
N GLN A 225 -1.29 13.28 -11.75
CA GLN A 225 -2.68 13.07 -12.15
C GLN A 225 -2.77 12.36 -13.51
N ALA A 226 -1.92 12.76 -14.47
CA ALA A 226 -1.89 12.15 -15.80
C ALA A 226 -1.52 10.67 -15.76
N TYR A 227 -0.57 10.28 -14.88
CA TYR A 227 -0.20 8.89 -14.68
C TYR A 227 -1.36 8.10 -14.07
N LEU A 228 -1.98 8.63 -12.99
CA LEU A 228 -3.11 7.98 -12.33
C LEU A 228 -4.29 7.76 -13.30
N ASP A 229 -4.63 8.79 -14.10
CA ASP A 229 -5.72 8.71 -15.08
C ASP A 229 -5.40 7.71 -16.19
N ALA A 230 -4.14 7.64 -16.63
CA ALA A 230 -3.70 6.66 -17.61
C ALA A 230 -3.79 5.23 -17.04
N TYR A 231 -3.46 5.04 -15.76
CA TYR A 231 -3.58 3.76 -15.08
C TYR A 231 -5.06 3.33 -14.99
N ALA A 232 -5.92 4.22 -14.46
CA ALA A 232 -7.34 3.95 -14.28
C ALA A 232 -8.04 3.58 -15.60
N ARG A 233 -7.70 4.23 -16.71
CA ARG A 233 -8.26 3.91 -18.05
C ARG A 233 -7.95 2.49 -18.55
N LEU A 234 -6.98 1.80 -17.97
CA LEU A 234 -6.65 0.42 -18.34
C LEU A 234 -7.54 -0.63 -17.68
N LEU A 235 -8.34 -0.22 -16.68
CA LEU A 235 -9.30 -1.08 -16.01
C LEU A 235 -10.72 -0.79 -16.52
N PRO A 236 -11.57 -1.82 -16.71
CA PRO A 236 -12.91 -1.61 -17.27
C PRO A 236 -13.86 -0.83 -16.34
N ASN A 237 -13.70 -0.93 -15.02
CA ASN A 237 -14.61 -0.39 -14.02
C ASN A 237 -13.88 0.49 -12.98
N ALA A 238 -13.09 1.46 -13.45
CA ALA A 238 -12.32 2.34 -12.57
C ALA A 238 -12.89 3.75 -12.49
N ARG A 239 -12.78 4.36 -11.30
CA ARG A 239 -12.99 5.80 -11.08
C ARG A 239 -11.83 6.40 -10.31
N THR A 240 -11.61 7.70 -10.47
CA THR A 240 -10.54 8.45 -9.77
C THR A 240 -11.14 9.41 -8.76
N MET A 241 -10.39 9.69 -7.70
CA MET A 241 -10.71 10.64 -6.66
C MET A 241 -9.45 11.36 -6.17
N THR A 242 -9.57 12.65 -5.87
CA THR A 242 -8.48 13.44 -5.30
C THR A 242 -8.83 13.84 -3.86
N ILE A 243 -7.90 13.62 -2.93
CA ILE A 243 -7.99 14.10 -1.54
C ILE A 243 -7.20 15.42 -1.43
N LYS A 244 -7.88 16.48 -1.01
CA LYS A 244 -7.28 17.80 -0.82
C LYS A 244 -6.28 17.81 0.33
N ALA A 245 -5.31 18.71 0.29
CA ALA A 245 -4.29 18.92 1.32
C ALA A 245 -3.58 17.60 1.71
N ALA A 246 -3.30 16.76 0.74
CA ALA A 246 -2.55 15.52 0.89
C ALA A 246 -1.56 15.33 -0.25
N GLY A 247 -0.41 14.75 0.03
CA GLY A 247 0.57 14.30 -0.94
C GLY A 247 0.37 12.83 -1.30
N HIS A 248 1.47 12.11 -1.46
CA HIS A 248 1.50 10.70 -1.87
C HIS A 248 0.88 9.72 -0.84
N VAL A 249 0.76 10.15 0.40
CA VAL A 249 0.30 9.31 1.52
C VAL A 249 -0.96 9.89 2.18
N PRO A 250 -2.08 10.03 1.45
CA PRO A 250 -3.29 10.64 1.98
C PRO A 250 -3.85 9.91 3.21
N GLN A 251 -3.58 8.62 3.37
CA GLN A 251 -3.94 7.82 4.55
C GLN A 251 -3.26 8.33 5.84
N LEU A 252 -2.13 9.04 5.74
CA LEU A 252 -1.41 9.60 6.88
C LEU A 252 -1.68 11.10 7.05
N GLU A 253 -1.77 11.85 5.95
CA GLU A 253 -1.95 13.30 6.00
C GLU A 253 -3.41 13.71 6.21
N GLN A 254 -4.34 12.97 5.62
CA GLN A 254 -5.79 13.20 5.71
C GLN A 254 -6.56 11.91 6.05
N PRO A 255 -6.26 11.28 7.21
CA PRO A 255 -6.76 9.94 7.54
C PRO A 255 -8.28 9.85 7.57
N ALA A 256 -8.97 10.89 8.05
CA ALA A 256 -10.44 10.91 8.09
C ALA A 256 -11.05 10.92 6.68
N ALA A 257 -10.53 11.75 5.78
CA ALA A 257 -11.00 11.82 4.39
C ALA A 257 -10.67 10.53 3.62
N PHE A 258 -9.48 9.98 3.83
CA PHE A 258 -9.08 8.70 3.25
C PHE A 258 -9.99 7.57 3.71
N THR A 259 -10.19 7.43 5.02
CA THR A 259 -11.04 6.38 5.59
C THR A 259 -12.48 6.48 5.10
N ALA A 260 -13.05 7.70 5.08
CA ALA A 260 -14.41 7.93 4.59
C ALA A 260 -14.53 7.52 3.11
N ALA A 261 -13.56 7.91 2.25
CA ALA A 261 -13.56 7.55 0.84
C ALA A 261 -13.46 6.03 0.62
N VAL A 262 -12.61 5.35 1.41
CA VAL A 262 -12.47 3.89 1.36
C VAL A 262 -13.76 3.21 1.78
N LEU A 263 -14.31 3.54 2.95
CA LEU A 263 -15.54 2.92 3.48
C LEU A 263 -16.74 3.16 2.57
N ASP A 264 -16.96 4.38 2.09
CA ASP A 264 -18.02 4.71 1.12
C ASP A 264 -17.89 3.84 -0.15
N PHE A 265 -16.68 3.74 -0.70
CA PHE A 265 -16.46 2.90 -1.87
C PHE A 265 -16.66 1.42 -1.59
N LEU A 266 -16.30 0.93 -0.41
CA LEU A 266 -16.49 -0.47 -0.02
C LEU A 266 -17.94 -0.78 0.37
N GLY A 267 -18.81 0.22 0.47
CA GLY A 267 -20.24 0.09 0.70
C GLY A 267 -20.60 -0.05 2.19
N GLU A 268 -20.04 0.85 3.00
CA GLU A 268 -20.42 1.06 4.41
C GLU A 268 -21.19 2.37 4.59
#